data_cbb89ecbb8e0208beaa48516789b314e
#
_entry.id   cbb89ecbb8e0208beaa48516789b314e
#
_cell.length_a   1.000
_cell.length_b   1.000
_cell.length_c   1.000
_cell.angle_alpha   90.00
_cell.angle_beta   90.00
_cell.angle_gamma   90.00
#
_symmetry.space_group_name_H-M   'P 1'
#
loop_
_entity.id
_entity.type
_entity.pdbx_description
1 polymer ?
#
loop_
_entity_poly.entity_id
_entity_poly.type
_entity_poly.pdbx_seq_one_letter_code
_entity_poly.pdbx_strand_id
1 'polypeptide(L)'
;MDFQTFGSLDFESEHTFSSAFANSFFRLFSRNDSIIDNTDTPLCKLIDDSHNANFSLRILFNDLKDICSVSDKPIVLMIDEVDSATNNQVFLDFLSQLRAGYIDRDLEPTFKSVILARVYDIKNLKHKLRNEDEHKYNSPWNIAADFNIDMSFSKNDIFGMLSDYENDHHTGMDIDQISKLIYSYTSGYPYLVSRICQIMDEKLPEKYSSEHDIWTVSGFNSAIRILLSERNTLFESLSEKLNSYPRLSDMLKTLLFTGKNIVYNYYEESTNIATMFGFVRDNNGELVISNRIFETWLYNLYLSTAEMQQTDIYKASLQDKSQFIINGHLDMKHILEKFVIHFHDIFGNMNDKFLEDEGRRYFLLYLRPIINGTGNYYIESHTRDLRRTDIIVDYLGDQYIIEMRIWHGDEYNNRGEKH
;
A
#
# COMPACT_ATOMS: atom_id res chain seq x y z
N MET A 1 -1.42 -23.44 4.64
CA MET A 1 -0.73 -24.00 3.45
C MET A 1 -0.23 -22.83 2.63
N ASP A 2 0.92 -22.98 2.00
CA ASP A 2 1.51 -21.95 1.14
C ASP A 2 1.60 -22.51 -0.29
N PHE A 3 0.87 -21.88 -1.22
CA PHE A 3 0.83 -22.31 -2.62
C PHE A 3 2.04 -21.82 -3.44
N GLN A 4 2.90 -21.00 -2.88
CA GLN A 4 4.20 -20.69 -3.46
C GLN A 4 5.10 -21.94 -3.58
N THR A 5 4.84 -22.95 -2.74
CA THR A 5 5.58 -24.22 -2.77
C THR A 5 5.09 -25.19 -3.86
N PHE A 6 4.00 -24.87 -4.54
CA PHE A 6 3.46 -25.67 -5.65
C PHE A 6 4.11 -25.22 -6.96
N GLY A 7 4.67 -26.19 -7.69
CA GLY A 7 5.23 -25.93 -9.03
C GLY A 7 4.16 -25.92 -10.11
N SER A 8 4.52 -25.45 -11.31
CA SER A 8 3.60 -25.45 -12.47
C SER A 8 3.07 -26.84 -12.81
N LEU A 9 3.87 -27.89 -12.59
CA LEU A 9 3.50 -29.28 -12.84
C LEU A 9 2.39 -29.76 -11.88
N ASP A 10 2.33 -29.21 -10.68
CA ASP A 10 1.28 -29.57 -9.71
C ASP A 10 -0.11 -29.10 -10.15
N PHE A 11 -0.18 -28.13 -11.06
CA PHE A 11 -1.44 -27.61 -11.61
C PHE A 11 -1.80 -28.18 -12.99
N GLU A 12 -1.04 -29.12 -13.54
CA GLU A 12 -1.30 -29.67 -14.89
C GLU A 12 -2.54 -30.57 -14.96
N SER A 13 -2.86 -31.26 -13.85
CA SER A 13 -4.01 -32.18 -13.81
C SER A 13 -4.64 -32.24 -12.42
N GLU A 14 -5.88 -32.76 -12.34
CA GLU A 14 -6.52 -33.04 -11.05
C GLU A 14 -5.68 -33.97 -10.18
N HIS A 15 -5.04 -34.98 -10.78
CA HIS A 15 -4.24 -35.95 -10.08
C HIS A 15 -3.00 -35.30 -9.44
N THR A 16 -2.21 -34.55 -10.21
CA THR A 16 -1.00 -33.90 -9.72
C THR A 16 -1.31 -32.89 -8.61
N PHE A 17 -2.35 -32.08 -8.82
CA PHE A 17 -2.79 -31.11 -7.83
C PHE A 17 -3.30 -31.76 -6.54
N SER A 18 -4.18 -32.77 -6.68
CA SER A 18 -4.75 -33.47 -5.51
C SER A 18 -3.66 -34.16 -4.68
N SER A 19 -2.68 -34.79 -5.35
CA SER A 19 -1.55 -35.44 -4.69
C SER A 19 -0.63 -34.43 -4.00
N ALA A 20 -0.30 -33.31 -4.64
CA ALA A 20 0.49 -32.23 -4.03
C ALA A 20 -0.21 -31.62 -2.82
N PHE A 21 -1.54 -31.40 -2.92
CA PHE A 21 -2.35 -30.89 -1.83
C PHE A 21 -2.38 -31.87 -0.65
N ALA A 22 -2.67 -33.16 -0.90
CA ALA A 22 -2.71 -34.20 0.12
C ALA A 22 -1.38 -34.29 0.87
N ASN A 23 -0.26 -34.32 0.15
CA ASN A 23 1.08 -34.38 0.76
C ASN A 23 1.37 -33.12 1.62
N SER A 24 1.01 -31.93 1.15
CA SER A 24 1.20 -30.69 1.90
C SER A 24 0.31 -30.65 3.14
N PHE A 25 -0.94 -31.08 3.01
CA PHE A 25 -1.89 -31.17 4.12
C PHE A 25 -1.40 -32.15 5.21
N PHE A 26 -0.97 -33.33 4.79
CA PHE A 26 -0.42 -34.34 5.70
C PHE A 26 0.78 -33.82 6.49
N ARG A 27 1.74 -33.17 5.85
CA ARG A 27 2.93 -32.60 6.51
C ARG A 27 2.59 -31.58 7.60
N LEU A 28 1.51 -30.80 7.41
CA LEU A 28 1.07 -29.83 8.43
C LEU A 28 0.52 -30.50 9.68
N PHE A 29 -0.22 -31.60 9.51
CA PHE A 29 -0.78 -32.35 10.63
C PHE A 29 0.25 -33.25 11.32
N SER A 30 1.20 -33.81 10.58
CA SER A 30 2.25 -34.68 11.09
C SER A 30 3.27 -34.01 12.02
N ARG A 31 3.35 -32.67 11.96
CA ARG A 31 4.25 -31.88 12.85
C ARG A 31 3.72 -31.75 14.28
N ASN A 32 2.46 -32.06 14.53
CA ASN A 32 1.89 -32.12 15.88
C ASN A 32 1.92 -33.54 16.39
N ASP A 33 2.95 -33.94 17.18
CA ASP A 33 3.32 -35.24 17.65
C ASP A 33 2.22 -36.07 18.36
N SER A 34 0.99 -35.60 18.46
CA SER A 34 -0.07 -36.27 19.22
C SER A 34 -1.11 -37.05 18.38
N ILE A 35 -0.97 -37.09 17.03
CA ILE A 35 -2.04 -37.62 16.14
C ILE A 35 -1.61 -38.93 15.39
N ILE A 36 -0.33 -39.33 15.41
CA ILE A 36 0.21 -40.33 14.47
C ILE A 36 0.33 -41.78 15.06
N ASP A 37 -0.13 -42.04 16.25
CA ASP A 37 0.04 -43.40 16.86
C ASP A 37 -0.87 -44.50 16.27
N ASN A 38 -1.75 -44.22 15.29
CA ASN A 38 -2.60 -45.23 14.65
C ASN A 38 -2.46 -45.19 13.12
N THR A 39 -1.97 -46.29 12.55
CA THR A 39 -1.83 -46.51 11.09
C THR A 39 -3.16 -46.55 10.31
N ASP A 40 -4.29 -46.63 10.98
CA ASP A 40 -5.65 -46.66 10.39
C ASP A 40 -6.42 -45.34 10.51
N THR A 41 -5.74 -44.22 10.54
CA THR A 41 -6.40 -42.90 10.58
C THR A 41 -6.83 -42.43 9.19
N PRO A 42 -7.92 -41.64 9.08
CA PRO A 42 -8.29 -41.00 7.79
C PRO A 42 -7.17 -40.17 7.15
N LEU A 43 -6.23 -39.69 7.97
CA LEU A 43 -5.05 -38.98 7.50
C LEU A 43 -4.05 -39.91 6.78
N CYS A 44 -3.86 -41.13 7.25
CA CYS A 44 -3.04 -42.15 6.59
C CYS A 44 -3.70 -42.61 5.26
N LYS A 45 -5.03 -42.81 5.28
CA LYS A 45 -5.80 -43.12 4.08
C LYS A 45 -5.62 -42.06 3.00
N LEU A 46 -5.68 -40.75 3.32
CA LEU A 46 -5.43 -39.65 2.40
C LEU A 46 -4.08 -39.78 1.67
N ILE A 47 -3.02 -40.18 2.39
CA ILE A 47 -1.70 -40.36 1.78
C ILE A 47 -1.66 -41.62 0.90
N ASP A 48 -2.23 -42.73 1.37
CA ASP A 48 -2.27 -43.95 0.59
C ASP A 48 -3.06 -43.75 -0.72
N ASP A 49 -4.19 -43.08 -0.65
CA ASP A 49 -5.01 -42.71 -1.82
C ASP A 49 -4.27 -41.75 -2.75
N SER A 50 -3.46 -40.86 -2.21
CA SER A 50 -2.69 -39.88 -3.01
C SER A 50 -1.64 -40.49 -3.94
N HIS A 51 -1.22 -41.75 -3.66
CA HIS A 51 -0.32 -42.51 -4.54
C HIS A 51 -1.06 -43.29 -5.64
N ASN A 52 -2.39 -43.32 -5.61
CA ASN A 52 -3.18 -44.01 -6.62
C ASN A 52 -3.28 -43.18 -7.89
N ALA A 53 -3.02 -43.79 -9.06
CA ALA A 53 -3.09 -43.12 -10.36
C ALA A 53 -4.46 -42.51 -10.69
N ASN A 54 -5.54 -42.96 -10.04
CA ASN A 54 -6.90 -42.42 -10.21
C ASN A 54 -7.29 -41.40 -9.12
N PHE A 55 -6.34 -40.92 -8.30
CA PHE A 55 -6.62 -39.93 -7.29
C PHE A 55 -7.04 -38.61 -7.93
N SER A 56 -8.22 -38.13 -7.55
CA SER A 56 -8.87 -36.97 -8.16
C SER A 56 -9.34 -36.00 -7.07
N LEU A 57 -9.77 -34.79 -7.46
CA LEU A 57 -10.39 -33.83 -6.53
C LEU A 57 -11.56 -34.44 -5.77
N ARG A 58 -12.36 -35.28 -6.42
CA ARG A 58 -13.48 -35.96 -5.75
C ARG A 58 -13.02 -36.89 -4.62
N ILE A 59 -11.97 -37.65 -4.85
CA ILE A 59 -11.44 -38.58 -3.80
C ILE A 59 -10.80 -37.75 -2.70
N LEU A 60 -9.99 -36.76 -3.06
CA LEU A 60 -9.39 -35.82 -2.10
C LEU A 60 -10.44 -35.22 -1.15
N PHE A 61 -11.55 -34.69 -1.70
CA PHE A 61 -12.59 -34.06 -0.86
C PHE A 61 -13.35 -35.07 0.00
N ASN A 62 -13.51 -36.32 -0.44
CA ASN A 62 -14.07 -37.38 0.42
C ASN A 62 -13.14 -37.68 1.60
N ASP A 63 -11.84 -37.81 1.36
CA ASP A 63 -10.87 -38.05 2.41
C ASP A 63 -10.78 -36.87 3.41
N LEU A 64 -10.85 -35.64 2.88
CA LEU A 64 -10.90 -34.43 3.73
C LEU A 64 -12.18 -34.39 4.60
N LYS A 65 -13.33 -34.85 4.08
CA LYS A 65 -14.56 -34.99 4.87
C LYS A 65 -14.40 -36.03 5.97
N ASP A 66 -13.79 -37.18 5.66
CA ASP A 66 -13.51 -38.21 6.64
C ASP A 66 -12.63 -37.66 7.76
N ILE A 67 -11.58 -36.90 7.43
CA ILE A 67 -10.71 -36.23 8.42
C ILE A 67 -11.49 -35.23 9.27
N CYS A 68 -12.32 -34.39 8.64
CA CYS A 68 -13.15 -33.41 9.37
C CYS A 68 -14.15 -34.09 10.30
N SER A 69 -14.65 -35.27 9.95
CA SER A 69 -15.65 -36.05 10.75
C SER A 69 -15.10 -36.60 12.05
N VAL A 70 -13.82 -37.00 12.08
CA VAL A 70 -13.15 -37.59 13.23
C VAL A 70 -12.38 -36.60 14.07
N SER A 71 -12.25 -35.37 13.62
CA SER A 71 -11.51 -34.30 14.31
C SER A 71 -12.26 -33.78 15.53
N ASP A 72 -11.62 -33.82 16.71
CA ASP A 72 -12.17 -33.29 17.97
C ASP A 72 -12.36 -31.75 17.92
N LYS A 73 -11.66 -31.06 17.02
CA LYS A 73 -11.71 -29.61 16.86
C LYS A 73 -12.09 -29.22 15.43
N PRO A 74 -12.87 -28.15 15.25
CA PRO A 74 -13.13 -27.64 13.91
C PRO A 74 -11.84 -27.28 13.17
N ILE A 75 -11.70 -27.75 11.94
CA ILE A 75 -10.54 -27.45 11.09
C ILE A 75 -10.81 -26.17 10.28
N VAL A 76 -9.87 -25.24 10.32
CA VAL A 76 -9.85 -24.03 9.47
C VAL A 76 -8.75 -24.22 8.43
N LEU A 77 -9.11 -24.13 7.15
CA LEU A 77 -8.16 -24.19 6.04
C LEU A 77 -7.69 -22.77 5.69
N MET A 78 -6.39 -22.54 5.86
CA MET A 78 -5.76 -21.28 5.48
C MET A 78 -4.79 -21.53 4.32
N ILE A 79 -4.97 -20.84 3.18
CA ILE A 79 -4.13 -20.97 2.00
C ILE A 79 -3.56 -19.61 1.68
N ASP A 80 -2.23 -19.51 1.64
CA ASP A 80 -1.48 -18.32 1.28
C ASP A 80 -0.97 -18.39 -0.16
N GLU A 81 -0.64 -17.24 -0.75
CA GLU A 81 -0.11 -17.10 -2.12
C GLU A 81 -0.99 -17.74 -3.20
N VAL A 82 -2.30 -17.60 -3.03
CA VAL A 82 -3.31 -18.16 -3.96
C VAL A 82 -3.17 -17.60 -5.38
N ASP A 83 -2.56 -16.42 -5.55
CA ASP A 83 -2.36 -15.78 -6.85
C ASP A 83 -1.53 -16.63 -7.82
N SER A 84 -0.59 -17.44 -7.33
CA SER A 84 0.19 -18.37 -8.14
C SER A 84 -0.66 -19.43 -8.84
N ALA A 85 -1.78 -19.81 -8.24
CA ALA A 85 -2.70 -20.84 -8.69
C ALA A 85 -3.83 -20.31 -9.59
N THR A 86 -4.06 -18.99 -9.63
CA THR A 86 -5.29 -18.37 -10.17
C THR A 86 -5.53 -18.55 -11.67
N ASN A 87 -4.50 -18.87 -12.44
CA ASN A 87 -4.59 -19.08 -13.88
C ASN A 87 -4.86 -20.55 -14.27
N ASN A 88 -5.10 -21.44 -13.30
CA ASN A 88 -5.24 -22.87 -13.53
C ASN A 88 -6.70 -23.33 -13.33
N GLN A 89 -7.23 -24.08 -14.31
CA GLN A 89 -8.60 -24.60 -14.24
C GLN A 89 -8.81 -25.54 -13.07
N VAL A 90 -7.82 -26.40 -12.79
CA VAL A 90 -7.84 -27.33 -11.65
C VAL A 90 -8.02 -26.60 -10.30
N PHE A 91 -7.39 -25.45 -10.15
CA PHE A 91 -7.57 -24.64 -8.95
C PHE A 91 -8.99 -24.07 -8.86
N LEU A 92 -9.60 -23.63 -9.97
CA LEU A 92 -11.00 -23.20 -9.98
C LEU A 92 -11.97 -24.32 -9.62
N ASP A 93 -11.68 -25.55 -10.08
CA ASP A 93 -12.47 -26.75 -9.76
C ASP A 93 -12.32 -27.11 -8.28
N PHE A 94 -11.10 -27.03 -7.71
CA PHE A 94 -10.85 -27.15 -6.28
C PHE A 94 -11.64 -26.13 -5.46
N LEU A 95 -11.62 -24.87 -5.85
CA LEU A 95 -12.41 -23.82 -5.20
C LEU A 95 -13.92 -24.12 -5.29
N SER A 96 -14.38 -24.67 -6.40
CA SER A 96 -15.79 -25.08 -6.56
C SER A 96 -16.20 -26.18 -5.62
N GLN A 97 -15.31 -27.15 -5.35
CA GLN A 97 -15.52 -28.22 -4.37
C GLN A 97 -15.55 -27.67 -2.93
N LEU A 98 -14.63 -26.74 -2.58
CA LEU A 98 -14.66 -26.07 -1.28
C LEU A 98 -15.99 -25.33 -1.05
N ARG A 99 -16.50 -24.65 -2.10
CA ARG A 99 -17.80 -23.99 -2.04
C ARG A 99 -18.95 -24.98 -1.83
N ALA A 100 -18.97 -26.09 -2.57
CA ALA A 100 -19.99 -27.11 -2.40
C ALA A 100 -20.00 -27.65 -0.98
N GLY A 101 -18.83 -28.00 -0.43
CA GLY A 101 -18.70 -28.42 0.97
C GLY A 101 -19.22 -27.37 1.96
N TYR A 102 -18.95 -26.07 1.72
CA TYR A 102 -19.47 -25.03 2.60
C TYR A 102 -21.01 -24.90 2.53
N ILE A 103 -21.61 -25.07 1.36
CA ILE A 103 -23.09 -25.04 1.21
C ILE A 103 -23.71 -26.20 1.97
N ASP A 104 -23.12 -27.38 1.88
CA ASP A 104 -23.63 -28.63 2.46
C ASP A 104 -23.15 -28.87 3.90
N ARG A 105 -22.48 -27.91 4.55
CA ARG A 105 -21.83 -28.02 5.87
C ARG A 105 -22.73 -28.43 7.02
N ASP A 106 -24.04 -28.19 6.87
CA ASP A 106 -25.04 -28.59 7.88
C ASP A 106 -25.44 -30.08 7.73
N LEU A 107 -25.12 -30.71 6.60
CA LEU A 107 -25.44 -32.09 6.27
C LEU A 107 -24.21 -33.00 6.30
N GLU A 108 -23.05 -32.49 5.89
CA GLU A 108 -21.81 -33.23 5.75
C GLU A 108 -20.63 -32.54 6.46
N PRO A 109 -19.72 -33.31 7.08
CA PRO A 109 -18.51 -32.74 7.68
C PRO A 109 -17.65 -32.02 6.63
N THR A 110 -17.16 -30.84 6.99
CA THR A 110 -16.27 -30.07 6.12
C THR A 110 -15.44 -29.07 6.96
N PHE A 111 -14.57 -28.31 6.33
CA PHE A 111 -13.85 -27.24 7.00
C PHE A 111 -14.81 -26.22 7.64
N LYS A 112 -14.53 -25.83 8.87
CA LYS A 112 -15.29 -24.78 9.58
C LYS A 112 -15.26 -23.46 8.84
N SER A 113 -14.10 -23.12 8.25
CA SER A 113 -13.86 -21.90 7.50
C SER A 113 -12.70 -22.13 6.54
N VAL A 114 -12.71 -21.40 5.42
CA VAL A 114 -11.61 -21.35 4.46
C VAL A 114 -11.17 -19.90 4.34
N ILE A 115 -9.88 -19.62 4.58
CA ILE A 115 -9.27 -18.32 4.46
C ILE A 115 -8.26 -18.38 3.33
N LEU A 116 -8.42 -17.49 2.33
CA LEU A 116 -7.53 -17.41 1.18
C LEU A 116 -6.82 -16.06 1.23
N ALA A 117 -5.49 -16.07 1.40
CA ALA A 117 -4.67 -14.87 1.38
C ALA A 117 -4.08 -14.67 -0.02
N ARG A 118 -4.21 -13.42 -0.54
CA ARG A 118 -3.82 -13.07 -1.89
C ARG A 118 -3.92 -11.57 -2.16
N VAL A 119 -3.38 -11.12 -3.28
CA VAL A 119 -3.42 -9.71 -3.70
C VAL A 119 -4.70 -9.37 -4.47
N TYR A 120 -5.17 -10.25 -5.39
CA TYR A 120 -6.32 -9.96 -6.28
C TYR A 120 -7.65 -10.54 -5.80
N ASP A 121 -8.78 -9.87 -6.04
CA ASP A 121 -10.10 -10.38 -5.65
C ASP A 121 -10.50 -11.65 -6.43
N ILE A 122 -10.84 -12.73 -5.71
CA ILE A 122 -11.31 -14.02 -6.26
C ILE A 122 -12.56 -13.88 -7.13
N LYS A 123 -13.39 -12.89 -6.84
CA LYS A 123 -14.60 -12.62 -7.63
C LYS A 123 -14.27 -12.31 -9.09
N ASN A 124 -13.08 -11.81 -9.37
CA ASN A 124 -12.62 -11.39 -10.70
C ASN A 124 -11.73 -12.42 -11.43
N LEU A 125 -11.47 -13.59 -10.85
CA LEU A 125 -10.54 -14.60 -11.40
C LEU A 125 -10.91 -15.10 -12.80
N LYS A 126 -12.21 -15.23 -13.12
CA LYS A 126 -12.66 -15.75 -14.41
C LYS A 126 -12.40 -14.82 -15.59
N HIS A 127 -12.20 -13.52 -15.38
CA HIS A 127 -11.89 -12.59 -16.47
C HIS A 127 -10.54 -12.85 -17.16
N LYS A 128 -9.60 -13.54 -16.50
CA LYS A 128 -8.27 -13.82 -17.06
C LYS A 128 -8.17 -15.14 -17.82
N LEU A 129 -9.09 -16.08 -17.61
CA LEU A 129 -9.00 -17.45 -18.16
C LEU A 129 -9.89 -17.72 -19.38
N ARG A 130 -10.79 -16.82 -19.76
CA ARG A 130 -11.73 -17.02 -20.88
C ARG A 130 -11.69 -15.87 -21.86
N ASN A 131 -11.69 -16.21 -23.16
CA ASN A 131 -11.92 -15.27 -24.25
C ASN A 131 -13.27 -14.55 -24.08
N GLU A 132 -13.36 -13.32 -24.55
CA GLU A 132 -14.48 -12.35 -24.35
C GLU A 132 -15.88 -12.84 -24.76
N ASP A 133 -16.01 -14.01 -25.37
CA ASP A 133 -17.27 -14.50 -25.97
C ASP A 133 -18.16 -15.37 -25.06
N GLU A 134 -17.74 -15.69 -23.82
CA GLU A 134 -18.58 -16.49 -22.92
C GLU A 134 -19.12 -15.69 -21.73
N HIS A 135 -20.29 -15.09 -21.88
CA HIS A 135 -21.05 -14.34 -20.88
C HIS A 135 -21.62 -15.14 -19.71
N LYS A 136 -20.92 -16.09 -19.13
CA LYS A 136 -21.34 -16.77 -17.89
C LYS A 136 -20.63 -16.19 -16.65
N TYR A 137 -21.24 -15.14 -16.11
CA TYR A 137 -20.80 -14.37 -14.94
C TYR A 137 -21.06 -15.04 -13.58
N ASN A 138 -20.67 -16.27 -13.36
CA ASN A 138 -20.76 -16.81 -12.00
C ASN A 138 -19.38 -17.23 -11.49
N SER A 139 -18.72 -16.32 -10.77
CA SER A 139 -17.57 -16.70 -9.93
C SER A 139 -18.01 -17.79 -8.95
N PRO A 140 -17.28 -18.89 -8.78
CA PRO A 140 -17.59 -19.88 -7.76
C PRO A 140 -17.56 -19.29 -6.32
N TRP A 141 -17.01 -18.08 -6.16
CA TRP A 141 -16.75 -17.44 -4.85
C TRP A 141 -17.58 -16.20 -4.57
N ASN A 142 -18.73 -16.02 -5.20
CA ASN A 142 -19.69 -14.96 -4.82
C ASN A 142 -20.25 -15.09 -3.38
N ILE A 143 -19.93 -16.19 -2.69
CA ILE A 143 -20.26 -16.43 -1.28
C ILE A 143 -19.14 -16.01 -0.31
N ALA A 144 -17.97 -15.61 -0.82
CA ALA A 144 -16.87 -15.17 0.03
C ALA A 144 -17.27 -13.90 0.79
N ALA A 145 -17.11 -13.93 2.10
CA ALA A 145 -17.20 -12.73 2.94
C ALA A 145 -15.91 -11.93 2.81
N ASP A 146 -16.05 -10.61 2.74
CA ASP A 146 -14.88 -9.73 2.77
C ASP A 146 -14.27 -9.75 4.17
N PHE A 147 -12.93 -9.87 4.23
CA PHE A 147 -12.18 -9.85 5.48
C PHE A 147 -11.77 -8.41 5.80
N ASN A 148 -12.75 -7.63 6.27
CA ASN A 148 -12.59 -6.20 6.54
C ASN A 148 -11.92 -5.97 7.92
N ILE A 149 -10.67 -6.42 8.05
CA ILE A 149 -9.85 -6.08 9.22
C ILE A 149 -8.82 -5.03 8.79
N ASP A 150 -8.84 -3.88 9.46
CA ASP A 150 -7.79 -2.89 9.33
C ASP A 150 -6.52 -3.43 10.03
N MET A 151 -5.49 -3.69 9.25
CA MET A 151 -4.19 -4.19 9.71
C MET A 151 -3.22 -3.04 10.02
N SER A 152 -3.65 -1.79 9.88
CA SER A 152 -2.83 -0.62 10.20
C SER A 152 -2.64 -0.49 11.71
N PHE A 153 -1.43 -0.11 12.12
CA PHE A 153 -1.17 0.22 13.51
C PHE A 153 -1.85 1.53 13.90
N SER A 154 -2.55 1.53 15.01
CA SER A 154 -2.98 2.78 15.63
C SER A 154 -1.78 3.52 16.22
N LYS A 155 -1.98 4.81 16.55
CA LYS A 155 -0.97 5.57 17.29
C LYS A 155 -0.59 4.89 18.62
N ASN A 156 -1.57 4.27 19.31
CA ASN A 156 -1.34 3.59 20.57
C ASN A 156 -0.53 2.30 20.39
N ASP A 157 -0.72 1.58 19.29
CA ASP A 157 0.09 0.40 19.00
C ASP A 157 1.55 0.78 18.75
N ILE A 158 1.79 1.86 17.97
CA ILE A 158 3.16 2.40 17.76
C ILE A 158 3.77 2.88 19.08
N PHE A 159 2.99 3.57 19.91
CA PHE A 159 3.45 3.98 21.24
C PHE A 159 3.85 2.78 22.11
N GLY A 160 3.04 1.71 22.11
CA GLY A 160 3.36 0.46 22.82
C GLY A 160 4.66 -0.18 22.33
N MET A 161 4.82 -0.33 21.01
CA MET A 161 6.07 -0.83 20.41
C MET A 161 7.30 -0.03 20.79
N LEU A 162 7.21 1.30 20.74
CA LEU A 162 8.32 2.19 21.13
C LEU A 162 8.58 2.16 22.64
N SER A 163 7.54 1.95 23.48
CA SER A 163 7.71 1.80 24.92
C SER A 163 8.49 0.54 25.28
N ASP A 164 8.19 -0.58 24.60
CA ASP A 164 8.93 -1.83 24.78
C ASP A 164 10.40 -1.65 24.34
N TYR A 165 10.63 -1.01 23.19
CA TYR A 165 11.97 -0.70 22.71
C TYR A 165 12.74 0.22 23.68
N GLU A 166 12.12 1.28 24.21
CA GLU A 166 12.76 2.20 25.17
C GLU A 166 13.12 1.52 26.48
N ASN A 167 12.30 0.55 26.95
CA ASN A 167 12.61 -0.24 28.15
C ASN A 167 13.88 -1.07 27.99
N ASP A 168 14.16 -1.57 26.77
CA ASP A 168 15.31 -2.41 26.49
C ASP A 168 16.57 -1.59 26.14
N HIS A 169 16.43 -0.47 25.43
CA HIS A 169 17.54 0.30 24.85
C HIS A 169 17.87 1.60 25.59
N HIS A 170 16.95 2.15 26.38
CA HIS A 170 17.15 3.38 27.19
C HIS A 170 17.65 4.59 26.39
N THR A 171 17.03 4.84 25.22
CA THR A 171 17.45 5.91 24.29
C THR A 171 17.15 7.31 24.81
N GLY A 172 16.21 7.46 25.73
CA GLY A 172 15.72 8.75 26.24
C GLY A 172 14.78 9.47 25.26
N MET A 173 14.14 8.74 24.31
CA MET A 173 13.22 9.33 23.36
C MET A 173 11.93 9.86 24.01
N ASP A 174 11.37 10.91 23.43
CA ASP A 174 9.97 11.28 23.69
C ASP A 174 9.05 10.34 22.88
N ILE A 175 8.59 9.25 23.52
CA ILE A 175 7.79 8.20 22.89
C ILE A 175 6.49 8.76 22.31
N ASP A 176 5.83 9.70 23.00
CA ASP A 176 4.58 10.29 22.51
C ASP A 176 4.81 11.13 21.25
N GLN A 177 5.89 11.92 21.22
CA GLN A 177 6.26 12.72 20.06
C GLN A 177 6.64 11.84 18.87
N ILE A 178 7.51 10.85 19.05
CA ILE A 178 7.98 9.98 17.97
C ILE A 178 6.85 9.10 17.43
N SER A 179 6.00 8.53 18.30
CA SER A 179 4.84 7.75 17.86
C SER A 179 3.85 8.57 17.04
N LYS A 180 3.60 9.83 17.43
CA LYS A 180 2.77 10.77 16.65
C LYS A 180 3.36 11.05 15.29
N LEU A 181 4.68 11.31 15.21
CA LEU A 181 5.38 11.56 13.96
C LEU A 181 5.28 10.35 13.01
N ILE A 182 5.65 9.17 13.50
CA ILE A 182 5.58 7.94 12.71
C ILE A 182 4.14 7.74 12.19
N TYR A 183 3.13 7.82 13.06
CA TYR A 183 1.74 7.66 12.65
C TYR A 183 1.31 8.70 11.61
N SER A 184 1.67 9.97 11.79
CA SER A 184 1.28 11.06 10.88
C SER A 184 1.84 10.91 9.46
N TYR A 185 3.02 10.28 9.31
CA TYR A 185 3.63 10.04 8.01
C TYR A 185 3.20 8.72 7.38
N THR A 186 2.93 7.69 8.18
CA THR A 186 2.66 6.33 7.69
C THR A 186 1.19 5.94 7.70
N SER A 187 0.33 6.71 8.41
CA SER A 187 -1.04 6.32 8.74
C SER A 187 -1.12 4.89 9.33
N GLY A 188 -0.07 4.46 10.03
CA GLY A 188 0.02 3.13 10.63
C GLY A 188 0.34 2.00 9.65
N TYR A 189 0.72 2.27 8.40
CA TYR A 189 1.07 1.22 7.43
C TYR A 189 2.24 0.36 7.95
N PRO A 190 2.04 -0.95 8.23
CA PRO A 190 2.96 -1.75 9.05
C PRO A 190 4.40 -1.77 8.55
N TYR A 191 4.59 -1.98 7.24
CA TYR A 191 5.91 -1.98 6.64
C TYR A 191 6.64 -0.64 6.83
N LEU A 192 5.94 0.49 6.61
CA LEU A 192 6.55 1.82 6.75
C LEU A 192 6.91 2.13 8.19
N VAL A 193 6.04 1.77 9.15
CA VAL A 193 6.32 1.92 10.59
C VAL A 193 7.58 1.14 10.96
N SER A 194 7.61 -0.14 10.64
CA SER A 194 8.76 -1.02 10.93
C SER A 194 10.03 -0.53 10.24
N ARG A 195 9.95 -0.13 8.96
CA ARG A 195 11.12 0.30 8.19
C ARG A 195 11.71 1.61 8.69
N ILE A 196 10.88 2.57 9.11
CA ILE A 196 11.36 3.82 9.71
C ILE A 196 12.11 3.53 11.01
N CYS A 197 11.52 2.72 11.91
CA CYS A 197 12.18 2.33 13.16
C CYS A 197 13.50 1.60 12.87
N GLN A 198 13.52 0.66 11.93
CA GLN A 198 14.73 -0.04 11.53
C GLN A 198 15.82 0.90 10.98
N ILE A 199 15.46 1.89 10.18
CA ILE A 199 16.43 2.89 9.68
C ILE A 199 17.00 3.70 10.85
N MET A 200 16.15 4.10 11.80
CA MET A 200 16.58 4.84 12.97
C MET A 200 17.54 4.00 13.83
N ASP A 201 17.22 2.74 14.05
CA ASP A 201 18.00 1.81 14.87
C ASP A 201 19.33 1.37 14.21
N GLU A 202 19.28 0.95 12.94
CA GLU A 202 20.40 0.27 12.28
C GLU A 202 21.27 1.19 11.43
N LYS A 203 20.69 2.21 10.75
CA LYS A 203 21.42 3.04 9.78
C LYS A 203 21.88 4.39 10.30
N LEU A 204 21.12 4.99 11.20
CA LEU A 204 21.48 6.31 11.74
C LEU A 204 22.63 6.29 12.74
N PRO A 205 22.93 5.22 13.50
CA PRO A 205 24.10 5.18 14.37
C PRO A 205 25.43 5.48 13.68
N GLU A 206 25.54 5.19 12.38
CA GLU A 206 26.71 5.53 11.58
C GLU A 206 26.91 7.05 11.39
N LYS A 207 25.84 7.85 11.55
CA LYS A 207 25.82 9.30 11.27
C LYS A 207 25.70 10.15 12.52
N TYR A 208 25.24 9.60 13.63
CA TYR A 208 25.00 10.30 14.88
C TYR A 208 25.91 9.79 15.98
N SER A 209 26.41 10.67 16.81
CA SER A 209 27.35 10.32 17.89
C SER A 209 26.65 9.80 19.15
N SER A 210 25.34 9.98 19.27
CA SER A 210 24.54 9.60 20.43
C SER A 210 23.21 8.97 19.99
N GLU A 211 22.80 7.90 20.65
CA GLU A 211 21.48 7.28 20.43
C GLU A 211 20.33 8.24 20.72
N HIS A 212 20.50 9.10 21.71
CA HIS A 212 19.51 10.12 22.04
C HIS A 212 19.25 11.08 20.86
N ASP A 213 20.25 11.43 20.07
CA ASP A 213 20.10 12.31 18.91
C ASP A 213 19.38 11.63 17.75
N ILE A 214 19.41 10.29 17.71
CA ILE A 214 18.74 9.48 16.69
C ILE A 214 17.22 9.49 16.89
N TRP A 215 16.76 9.27 18.13
CA TRP A 215 15.34 9.17 18.45
C TRP A 215 14.70 10.53 18.73
N THR A 216 14.99 11.48 17.87
CA THR A 216 14.48 12.85 17.87
C THR A 216 13.75 13.18 16.58
N VAL A 217 13.11 14.35 16.49
CA VAL A 217 12.52 14.87 15.24
C VAL A 217 13.55 14.93 14.10
N SER A 218 14.79 15.33 14.42
CA SER A 218 15.88 15.41 13.43
C SER A 218 16.28 14.04 12.90
N GLY A 219 16.42 13.04 13.78
CA GLY A 219 16.71 11.68 13.39
C GLY A 219 15.56 11.06 12.58
N PHE A 220 14.31 11.27 13.01
CA PHE A 220 13.14 10.86 12.24
C PHE A 220 13.14 11.44 10.82
N ASN A 221 13.36 12.75 10.65
CA ASN A 221 13.44 13.39 9.33
C ASN A 221 14.59 12.82 8.48
N SER A 222 15.70 12.44 9.11
CA SER A 222 16.80 11.76 8.43
C SER A 222 16.43 10.34 7.97
N ALA A 223 15.66 9.61 8.78
CA ALA A 223 15.13 8.29 8.42
C ALA A 223 14.16 8.37 7.24
N ILE A 224 13.25 9.36 7.22
CA ILE A 224 12.35 9.60 6.09
C ILE A 224 13.12 9.85 4.79
N ARG A 225 14.19 10.67 4.83
CA ARG A 225 15.03 10.93 3.65
C ARG A 225 15.71 9.65 3.13
N ILE A 226 16.22 8.83 4.02
CA ILE A 226 16.81 7.54 3.66
C ILE A 226 15.76 6.64 3.03
N LEU A 227 14.59 6.48 3.68
CA LEU A 227 13.49 5.64 3.19
C LEU A 227 13.06 6.03 1.77
N LEU A 228 12.90 7.32 1.50
CA LEU A 228 12.45 7.83 0.19
C LEU A 228 13.52 7.75 -0.90
N SER A 229 14.80 7.63 -0.53
CA SER A 229 15.93 7.55 -1.47
C SER A 229 16.50 6.15 -1.68
N GLU A 230 16.20 5.21 -0.77
CA GLU A 230 16.71 3.85 -0.88
C GLU A 230 15.89 3.00 -1.86
N ARG A 231 16.55 1.99 -2.42
CA ARG A 231 15.84 0.90 -3.09
C ARG A 231 15.16 0.02 -2.05
N ASN A 232 13.85 -0.14 -2.17
CA ASN A 232 13.11 -1.09 -1.35
C ASN A 232 12.02 -1.79 -2.17
N THR A 233 11.70 -3.01 -1.78
CA THR A 233 10.77 -3.88 -2.50
C THR A 233 9.36 -3.31 -2.57
N LEU A 234 8.92 -2.53 -1.57
CA LEU A 234 7.61 -1.88 -1.57
C LEU A 234 7.51 -0.89 -2.73
N PHE A 235 8.46 0.06 -2.84
CA PHE A 235 8.40 1.07 -3.90
C PHE A 235 8.68 0.50 -5.29
N GLU A 236 9.53 -0.54 -5.40
CA GLU A 236 9.71 -1.27 -6.65
C GLU A 236 8.40 -1.92 -7.11
N SER A 237 7.71 -2.65 -6.23
CA SER A 237 6.41 -3.25 -6.53
C SER A 237 5.35 -2.22 -6.89
N LEU A 238 5.26 -1.11 -6.15
CA LEU A 238 4.32 -0.02 -6.46
C LEU A 238 4.62 0.63 -7.82
N SER A 239 5.91 0.84 -8.15
CA SER A 239 6.32 1.38 -9.46
C SER A 239 5.93 0.46 -10.61
N GLU A 240 6.13 -0.85 -10.46
CA GLU A 240 5.70 -1.85 -11.46
C GLU A 240 4.18 -1.81 -11.69
N LYS A 241 3.38 -1.62 -10.62
CA LYS A 241 1.92 -1.50 -10.74
C LYS A 241 1.52 -0.24 -11.50
N LEU A 242 2.16 0.90 -11.24
CA LEU A 242 1.90 2.14 -11.98
C LEU A 242 2.21 1.99 -13.48
N ASN A 243 3.27 1.27 -13.82
CA ASN A 243 3.62 0.98 -15.21
C ASN A 243 2.63 0.01 -15.88
N SER A 244 2.10 -0.94 -15.11
CA SER A 244 1.16 -1.95 -15.60
C SER A 244 -0.27 -1.42 -15.78
N TYR A 245 -0.64 -0.34 -15.07
CA TYR A 245 -1.97 0.25 -15.06
C TYR A 245 -1.92 1.76 -15.36
N PRO A 246 -1.85 2.18 -16.64
CA PRO A 246 -1.73 3.61 -17.00
C PRO A 246 -2.87 4.47 -16.47
N ARG A 247 -4.13 3.98 -16.48
CA ARG A 247 -5.29 4.71 -15.94
C ARG A 247 -5.16 4.99 -14.44
N LEU A 248 -4.58 4.06 -13.68
CA LEU A 248 -4.25 4.25 -12.27
C LEU A 248 -3.25 5.41 -12.10
N SER A 249 -2.18 5.42 -12.91
CA SER A 249 -1.18 6.49 -12.89
C SER A 249 -1.81 7.86 -13.18
N ASP A 250 -2.71 7.96 -14.17
CA ASP A 250 -3.36 9.21 -14.53
C ASP A 250 -4.36 9.69 -13.46
N MET A 251 -5.07 8.77 -12.81
CA MET A 251 -5.93 9.09 -11.66
C MET A 251 -5.12 9.64 -10.49
N LEU A 252 -3.99 9.00 -10.15
CA LEU A 252 -3.12 9.46 -9.07
C LEU A 252 -2.47 10.82 -9.39
N LYS A 253 -2.07 11.08 -10.65
CA LYS A 253 -1.61 12.41 -11.08
C LYS A 253 -2.70 13.46 -10.91
N THR A 254 -3.94 13.14 -11.29
CA THR A 254 -5.07 14.04 -11.11
C THR A 254 -5.29 14.36 -9.63
N LEU A 255 -5.31 13.33 -8.78
CA LEU A 255 -5.47 13.50 -7.34
C LEU A 255 -4.37 14.37 -6.71
N LEU A 256 -3.11 14.15 -7.12
CA LEU A 256 -1.95 14.85 -6.56
C LEU A 256 -1.82 16.30 -7.04
N PHE A 257 -2.04 16.55 -8.34
CA PHE A 257 -1.67 17.83 -8.93
C PHE A 257 -2.83 18.78 -9.13
N THR A 258 -4.08 18.31 -9.29
CA THR A 258 -5.20 19.19 -9.57
C THR A 258 -5.98 19.60 -8.30
N GLY A 259 -5.79 18.89 -7.18
CA GLY A 259 -6.56 19.11 -5.96
C GLY A 259 -8.06 18.87 -6.11
N LYS A 260 -8.48 18.19 -7.20
CA LYS A 260 -9.88 17.83 -7.41
C LYS A 260 -10.27 16.71 -6.46
N ASN A 261 -11.39 16.89 -5.77
CA ASN A 261 -12.00 15.84 -5.00
C ASN A 261 -12.51 14.75 -5.94
N ILE A 262 -11.97 13.54 -5.81
CA ILE A 262 -12.44 12.36 -6.50
C ILE A 262 -13.32 11.59 -5.52
N VAL A 263 -14.54 11.30 -5.93
CA VAL A 263 -15.46 10.49 -5.12
C VAL A 263 -14.93 9.06 -5.05
N TYR A 264 -14.81 8.52 -3.84
CA TYR A 264 -14.42 7.14 -3.64
C TYR A 264 -15.51 6.20 -4.17
N ASN A 265 -15.17 5.38 -5.15
CA ASN A 265 -16.06 4.35 -5.68
C ASN A 265 -15.27 3.06 -5.90
N TYR A 266 -15.48 2.09 -5.02
CA TYR A 266 -14.80 0.79 -5.08
C TYR A 266 -15.05 0.02 -6.39
N TYR A 267 -16.17 0.28 -7.08
CA TYR A 267 -16.49 -0.39 -8.36
C TYR A 267 -15.81 0.26 -9.58
N GLU A 268 -15.19 1.43 -9.42
CA GLU A 268 -14.35 2.01 -10.48
C GLU A 268 -12.99 1.31 -10.46
N GLU A 269 -12.54 0.86 -11.64
CA GLU A 269 -11.38 -0.03 -11.80
C GLU A 269 -10.09 0.56 -11.21
N SER A 270 -9.78 1.83 -11.52
CA SER A 270 -8.56 2.48 -11.03
C SER A 270 -8.60 2.70 -9.52
N THR A 271 -9.77 3.04 -8.97
CA THR A 271 -9.98 3.18 -7.52
C THR A 271 -9.81 1.85 -6.80
N ASN A 272 -10.41 0.78 -7.35
CA ASN A 272 -10.26 -0.57 -6.80
C ASN A 272 -8.79 -1.01 -6.77
N ILE A 273 -8.09 -0.88 -7.89
CA ILE A 273 -6.66 -1.23 -8.02
C ILE A 273 -5.82 -0.37 -7.07
N ALA A 274 -6.06 0.94 -6.99
CA ALA A 274 -5.33 1.85 -6.11
C ALA A 274 -5.53 1.50 -4.62
N THR A 275 -6.75 1.16 -4.24
CA THR A 275 -7.09 0.74 -2.87
C THR A 275 -6.45 -0.61 -2.54
N MET A 276 -6.53 -1.56 -3.45
CA MET A 276 -5.95 -2.90 -3.30
C MET A 276 -4.43 -2.86 -3.10
N PHE A 277 -3.73 -1.97 -3.81
CA PHE A 277 -2.28 -1.78 -3.64
C PHE A 277 -1.90 -0.80 -2.52
N GLY A 278 -2.89 -0.25 -1.82
CA GLY A 278 -2.67 0.66 -0.70
C GLY A 278 -2.24 2.08 -1.08
N PHE A 279 -2.33 2.49 -2.35
CA PHE A 279 -2.03 3.87 -2.75
C PHE A 279 -3.01 4.86 -2.18
N VAL A 280 -4.30 4.49 -2.13
CA VAL A 280 -5.40 5.35 -1.73
C VAL A 280 -6.28 4.67 -0.69
N ARG A 281 -7.05 5.47 0.01
CA ARG A 281 -8.09 5.03 0.94
C ARG A 281 -9.34 5.87 0.81
N ASP A 282 -10.43 5.33 1.32
CA ASP A 282 -11.66 6.10 1.53
C ASP A 282 -11.51 7.04 2.75
N ASN A 283 -11.83 8.30 2.55
CA ASN A 283 -11.94 9.28 3.60
C ASN A 283 -13.33 9.93 3.55
N ASN A 284 -14.30 9.28 4.16
CA ASN A 284 -15.70 9.73 4.19
C ASN A 284 -16.32 9.97 2.79
N GLY A 285 -16.07 9.05 1.85
CA GLY A 285 -16.57 9.13 0.48
C GLY A 285 -15.65 9.87 -0.49
N GLU A 286 -14.50 10.36 -0.03
CA GLU A 286 -13.47 10.98 -0.86
C GLU A 286 -12.25 10.07 -1.01
N LEU A 287 -11.72 10.02 -2.23
CA LEU A 287 -10.49 9.33 -2.54
C LEU A 287 -9.29 10.16 -2.10
N VAL A 288 -8.47 9.63 -1.19
CA VAL A 288 -7.25 10.32 -0.73
C VAL A 288 -6.05 9.38 -0.79
N ILE A 289 -4.85 9.92 -0.93
CA ILE A 289 -3.61 9.13 -0.80
C ILE A 289 -3.52 8.57 0.62
N SER A 290 -3.13 7.31 0.74
CA SER A 290 -3.19 6.57 2.01
C SER A 290 -2.33 7.16 3.12
N ASN A 291 -1.15 7.69 2.77
CA ASN A 291 -0.22 8.27 3.73
C ASN A 291 0.78 9.24 3.07
N ARG A 292 1.44 10.05 3.88
CA ARG A 292 2.37 11.08 3.43
C ARG A 292 3.63 10.51 2.76
N ILE A 293 4.07 9.32 3.13
CA ILE A 293 5.23 8.67 2.49
C ILE A 293 4.91 8.33 1.05
N PHE A 294 3.76 7.72 0.77
CA PHE A 294 3.33 7.42 -0.60
C PHE A 294 3.09 8.69 -1.40
N GLU A 295 2.50 9.71 -0.79
CA GLU A 295 2.29 11.00 -1.44
C GLU A 295 3.63 11.62 -1.87
N THR A 296 4.60 11.74 -0.96
CA THR A 296 5.92 12.29 -1.25
C THR A 296 6.66 11.44 -2.29
N TRP A 297 6.59 10.12 -2.19
CA TRP A 297 7.21 9.22 -3.15
C TRP A 297 6.60 9.39 -4.56
N LEU A 298 5.29 9.48 -4.69
CA LEU A 298 4.59 9.70 -5.96
C LEU A 298 4.95 11.07 -6.57
N TYR A 299 5.01 12.14 -5.76
CA TYR A 299 5.51 13.43 -6.23
C TYR A 299 6.94 13.31 -6.77
N ASN A 300 7.83 12.66 -6.02
CA ASN A 300 9.21 12.43 -6.44
C ASN A 300 9.28 11.64 -7.76
N LEU A 301 8.46 10.62 -7.90
CA LEU A 301 8.38 9.81 -9.12
C LEU A 301 7.94 10.66 -10.32
N TYR A 302 6.80 11.33 -10.22
CA TYR A 302 6.22 12.06 -11.35
C TYR A 302 7.02 13.32 -11.71
N LEU A 303 7.55 14.04 -10.74
CA LEU A 303 8.34 15.24 -10.99
C LEU A 303 9.78 14.93 -11.45
N SER A 304 10.24 13.68 -11.38
CA SER A 304 11.57 13.27 -11.87
C SER A 304 11.59 12.87 -13.34
N THR A 305 10.46 12.91 -14.03
CA THR A 305 10.41 12.55 -15.45
C THR A 305 11.21 13.56 -16.30
N ALA A 306 11.81 13.05 -17.39
CA ALA A 306 12.58 13.92 -18.29
C ALA A 306 11.76 15.07 -18.85
N GLU A 307 10.46 14.84 -19.10
CA GLU A 307 9.52 15.87 -19.54
C GLU A 307 9.41 17.01 -18.53
N MET A 308 9.25 16.71 -17.24
CA MET A 308 9.16 17.72 -16.18
C MET A 308 10.47 18.47 -15.97
N GLN A 309 11.60 17.80 -16.06
CA GLN A 309 12.92 18.43 -15.91
C GLN A 309 13.31 19.32 -17.09
N GLN A 310 12.68 19.19 -18.24
CA GLN A 310 12.88 20.07 -19.40
C GLN A 310 12.04 21.33 -19.35
N THR A 311 11.10 21.47 -18.43
CA THR A 311 10.27 22.68 -18.29
C THR A 311 11.10 23.90 -17.90
N ASP A 312 10.67 25.08 -18.37
CA ASP A 312 11.38 26.32 -18.09
C ASP A 312 11.34 26.69 -16.60
N ILE A 313 10.27 26.35 -15.90
CA ILE A 313 10.15 26.47 -14.44
C ILE A 313 11.25 25.69 -13.70
N TYR A 314 11.50 24.45 -14.11
CA TYR A 314 12.56 23.63 -13.51
C TYR A 314 13.95 24.21 -13.77
N LYS A 315 14.19 24.69 -15.00
CA LYS A 315 15.46 25.36 -15.36
C LYS A 315 15.67 26.65 -14.57
N ALA A 316 14.63 27.46 -14.40
CA ALA A 316 14.69 28.67 -13.59
C ALA A 316 15.09 28.37 -12.13
N SER A 317 14.53 27.33 -11.53
CA SER A 317 14.87 26.95 -10.15
C SER A 317 16.33 26.56 -9.97
N LEU A 318 16.94 25.92 -10.97
CA LEU A 318 18.37 25.56 -10.94
C LEU A 318 19.28 26.78 -10.96
N GLN A 319 18.91 27.82 -11.68
CA GLN A 319 19.68 29.08 -11.76
C GLN A 319 19.68 29.82 -10.43
N ASP A 320 18.53 29.81 -9.74
CA ASP A 320 18.31 30.61 -8.53
C ASP A 320 18.67 29.88 -7.22
N LYS A 321 18.98 28.57 -7.28
CA LYS A 321 19.11 27.70 -6.10
C LYS A 321 20.02 28.26 -4.99
N SER A 322 21.16 28.86 -5.36
CA SER A 322 22.13 29.35 -4.38
C SER A 322 21.68 30.57 -3.58
N GLN A 323 20.64 31.28 -4.04
CA GLN A 323 20.12 32.49 -3.42
C GLN A 323 19.13 32.21 -2.29
N PHE A 324 18.60 30.98 -2.24
CA PHE A 324 17.47 30.64 -1.37
C PHE A 324 17.82 30.01 -0.03
N ILE A 325 19.11 29.79 0.22
CA ILE A 325 19.58 29.22 1.49
C ILE A 325 20.42 30.27 2.21
N ILE A 326 19.92 30.77 3.32
CA ILE A 326 20.57 31.77 4.18
C ILE A 326 20.86 31.14 5.53
N ASN A 327 22.12 31.04 5.92
CA ASN A 327 22.55 30.46 7.21
C ASN A 327 21.99 29.05 7.49
N GLY A 328 21.77 28.24 6.45
CA GLY A 328 21.22 26.90 6.57
C GLY A 328 19.69 26.82 6.58
N HIS A 329 18.98 27.93 6.52
CA HIS A 329 17.52 28.03 6.46
C HIS A 329 17.05 28.41 5.08
N LEU A 330 15.83 27.98 4.68
CA LEU A 330 15.21 28.44 3.44
C LEU A 330 14.67 29.86 3.58
N ASP A 331 15.04 30.75 2.65
CA ASP A 331 14.35 32.01 2.47
C ASP A 331 13.06 31.76 1.65
N MET A 332 12.05 31.21 2.32
CA MET A 332 10.80 30.83 1.69
C MET A 332 10.08 32.01 1.04
N LYS A 333 10.19 33.19 1.62
CA LYS A 333 9.61 34.41 1.05
C LYS A 333 10.23 34.71 -0.32
N HIS A 334 11.54 34.68 -0.41
CA HIS A 334 12.24 34.94 -1.66
C HIS A 334 11.99 33.84 -2.71
N ILE A 335 11.87 32.56 -2.27
CA ILE A 335 11.48 31.45 -3.14
C ILE A 335 10.10 31.71 -3.76
N LEU A 336 9.12 32.11 -2.96
CA LEU A 336 7.75 32.39 -3.42
C LEU A 336 7.71 33.59 -4.36
N GLU A 337 8.40 34.69 -4.02
CA GLU A 337 8.48 35.88 -4.87
C GLU A 337 9.06 35.57 -6.27
N LYS A 338 10.15 34.81 -6.31
CA LYS A 338 10.77 34.39 -7.57
C LYS A 338 9.91 33.40 -8.35
N PHE A 339 9.29 32.44 -7.67
CA PHE A 339 8.36 31.53 -8.31
C PHE A 339 7.22 32.29 -9.00
N VAL A 340 6.58 33.22 -8.31
CA VAL A 340 5.47 34.02 -8.89
C VAL A 340 5.91 34.77 -10.13
N ILE A 341 7.10 35.37 -10.12
CA ILE A 341 7.64 36.07 -11.30
C ILE A 341 7.82 35.07 -12.45
N HIS A 342 8.55 34.00 -12.26
CA HIS A 342 8.79 32.99 -13.31
C HIS A 342 7.50 32.36 -13.82
N PHE A 343 6.58 32.02 -12.90
CA PHE A 343 5.30 31.45 -13.27
C PHE A 343 4.46 32.39 -14.13
N HIS A 344 4.41 33.68 -13.76
CA HIS A 344 3.72 34.71 -14.54
C HIS A 344 4.38 34.94 -15.90
N ASP A 345 5.71 34.99 -15.97
CA ASP A 345 6.44 35.17 -17.22
C ASP A 345 6.19 34.04 -18.22
N ILE A 346 6.06 32.81 -17.72
CA ILE A 346 5.87 31.59 -18.55
C ILE A 346 4.39 31.39 -18.89
N PHE A 347 3.49 31.55 -17.91
CA PHE A 347 2.09 31.14 -17.99
C PHE A 347 1.08 32.30 -17.88
N GLY A 348 1.51 33.54 -17.70
CA GLY A 348 0.63 34.68 -17.40
C GLY A 348 -0.46 34.99 -18.46
N ASN A 349 -0.34 34.41 -19.66
CA ASN A 349 -1.36 34.51 -20.71
C ASN A 349 -2.37 33.34 -20.71
N MET A 350 -2.24 32.41 -19.77
CA MET A 350 -3.16 31.28 -19.63
C MET A 350 -4.44 31.69 -18.87
N ASN A 351 -5.50 30.88 -18.99
CA ASN A 351 -6.73 31.16 -18.27
C ASN A 351 -6.59 30.82 -16.76
N ASP A 352 -7.41 31.47 -15.93
CA ASP A 352 -7.38 31.34 -14.47
C ASP A 352 -7.49 29.89 -13.99
N LYS A 353 -8.31 29.08 -14.66
CA LYS A 353 -8.47 27.67 -14.30
C LYS A 353 -7.19 26.86 -14.50
N PHE A 354 -6.44 27.14 -15.57
CA PHE A 354 -5.13 26.53 -15.79
C PHE A 354 -4.15 26.96 -14.70
N LEU A 355 -4.11 28.23 -14.36
CA LEU A 355 -3.23 28.77 -13.33
C LEU A 355 -3.50 28.13 -11.96
N GLU A 356 -4.78 27.91 -11.62
CA GLU A 356 -5.18 27.27 -10.37
C GLU A 356 -4.81 25.78 -10.34
N ASP A 357 -5.14 25.04 -11.39
CA ASP A 357 -4.91 23.60 -11.46
C ASP A 357 -3.40 23.25 -11.50
N GLU A 358 -2.58 24.06 -12.15
CA GLU A 358 -1.16 23.78 -12.41
C GLU A 358 -0.20 24.51 -11.45
N GLY A 359 -0.65 25.58 -10.77
CA GLY A 359 0.23 26.41 -9.93
C GLY A 359 0.97 25.62 -8.87
N ARG A 360 0.28 24.69 -8.18
CA ARG A 360 0.88 23.82 -7.19
C ARG A 360 1.93 22.87 -7.76
N ARG A 361 1.61 22.23 -8.89
CA ARG A 361 2.52 21.32 -9.58
C ARG A 361 3.81 22.01 -9.98
N TYR A 362 3.71 23.20 -10.57
CA TYR A 362 4.88 23.97 -10.98
C TYR A 362 5.65 24.55 -9.80
N PHE A 363 4.97 24.91 -8.70
CA PHE A 363 5.66 25.32 -7.49
C PHE A 363 6.47 24.18 -6.87
N LEU A 364 5.91 22.98 -6.79
CA LEU A 364 6.64 21.81 -6.31
C LEU A 364 7.81 21.45 -7.24
N LEU A 365 7.62 21.59 -8.54
CA LEU A 365 8.66 21.40 -9.53
C LEU A 365 9.80 22.42 -9.38
N TYR A 366 9.46 23.68 -9.10
CA TYR A 366 10.40 24.76 -8.83
C TYR A 366 11.15 24.56 -7.50
N LEU A 367 10.43 24.18 -6.45
CA LEU A 367 10.96 23.97 -5.11
C LEU A 367 11.92 22.77 -5.03
N ARG A 368 11.63 21.72 -5.77
CA ARG A 368 12.34 20.45 -5.68
C ARG A 368 13.86 20.53 -5.82
N PRO A 369 14.46 21.18 -6.84
CA PRO A 369 15.90 21.31 -6.94
C PRO A 369 16.51 22.14 -5.79
N ILE A 370 15.75 23.06 -5.22
CA ILE A 370 16.20 23.94 -4.13
C ILE A 370 16.41 23.12 -2.85
N ILE A 371 15.43 22.26 -2.49
CA ILE A 371 15.45 21.45 -1.27
C ILE A 371 16.05 20.07 -1.46
N ASN A 372 16.43 19.70 -2.69
CA ASN A 372 16.85 18.35 -3.06
C ASN A 372 17.94 17.79 -2.14
N GLY A 373 17.68 16.62 -1.57
CA GLY A 373 18.59 15.90 -0.66
C GLY A 373 18.61 16.41 0.79
N THR A 374 17.92 17.50 1.10
CA THR A 374 17.95 18.12 2.44
C THR A 374 16.55 18.28 3.03
N GLY A 375 15.53 18.58 2.21
CA GLY A 375 14.15 18.80 2.66
C GLY A 375 13.17 17.80 2.06
N ASN A 376 11.98 17.75 2.66
CA ASN A 376 10.81 17.03 2.18
C ASN A 376 9.64 18.01 2.04
N TYR A 377 8.69 17.66 1.19
CA TYR A 377 7.42 18.39 1.06
C TYR A 377 6.25 17.42 0.98
N TYR A 378 5.11 17.88 1.43
CA TYR A 378 3.85 17.15 1.34
C TYR A 378 2.68 18.14 1.29
N ILE A 379 1.52 17.67 0.86
CA ILE A 379 0.31 18.48 0.74
C ILE A 379 -0.65 18.06 1.83
N GLU A 380 -1.16 19.02 2.61
CA GLU A 380 -2.19 18.75 3.59
C GLU A 380 -3.58 18.92 2.96
N SER A 381 -4.32 17.80 2.84
CA SER A 381 -5.68 17.78 2.29
C SER A 381 -6.77 18.12 3.30
N HIS A 382 -6.41 18.39 4.57
CA HIS A 382 -7.36 18.53 5.67
C HIS A 382 -7.42 19.93 6.28
N THR A 383 -7.83 20.91 5.49
CA THR A 383 -8.45 22.09 6.07
C THR A 383 -9.96 22.02 5.87
N ARG A 384 -10.74 22.47 6.87
CA ARG A 384 -12.22 22.45 6.90
C ARG A 384 -12.90 23.15 5.71
N ASP A 385 -12.14 23.79 4.86
CA ASP A 385 -12.57 24.47 3.65
C ASP A 385 -12.06 23.70 2.42
N LEU A 386 -12.97 23.07 1.68
CA LEU A 386 -12.74 22.23 0.49
C LEU A 386 -11.93 22.90 -0.66
N ARG A 387 -11.43 24.12 -0.47
CA ARG A 387 -10.76 24.94 -1.50
C ARG A 387 -9.30 25.27 -1.19
N ARG A 388 -8.75 24.82 -0.05
CA ARG A 388 -7.38 25.16 0.38
C ARG A 388 -6.56 23.91 0.49
N THR A 389 -5.52 23.83 -0.26
CA THR A 389 -4.50 22.78 -0.11
C THR A 389 -3.20 23.47 0.27
N ASP A 390 -2.77 23.25 1.51
CA ASP A 390 -1.52 23.79 2.00
C ASP A 390 -0.35 22.88 1.61
N ILE A 391 0.73 23.46 1.14
CA ILE A 391 1.99 22.77 0.93
C ILE A 391 2.82 22.94 2.19
N ILE A 392 3.25 21.82 2.77
CA ILE A 392 4.15 21.83 3.92
C ILE A 392 5.53 21.43 3.44
N VAL A 393 6.53 22.20 3.82
CA VAL A 393 7.94 21.95 3.50
C VAL A 393 8.72 21.81 4.81
N ASP A 394 9.33 20.64 4.99
CA ASP A 394 10.25 20.38 6.09
C ASP A 394 11.69 20.51 5.58
N TYR A 395 12.48 21.40 6.18
CA TYR A 395 13.87 21.64 5.79
C TYR A 395 14.76 21.85 7.01
N LEU A 396 15.68 20.93 7.26
CA LEU A 396 16.66 20.99 8.36
C LEU A 396 16.07 21.29 9.76
N GLY A 397 14.84 20.85 10.01
CA GLY A 397 14.13 21.09 11.28
C GLY A 397 13.16 22.26 11.25
N ASP A 398 13.21 23.11 10.23
CA ASP A 398 12.19 24.14 9.98
C ASP A 398 11.01 23.56 9.23
N GLN A 399 9.82 24.04 9.53
CA GLN A 399 8.60 23.71 8.82
C GLN A 399 7.95 24.98 8.26
N TYR A 400 7.70 24.97 6.95
CA TYR A 400 7.05 26.07 6.24
C TYR A 400 5.68 25.59 5.74
N ILE A 401 4.63 26.35 6.04
CA ILE A 401 3.28 26.09 5.57
C ILE A 401 2.96 27.14 4.52
N ILE A 402 2.61 26.70 3.30
CA ILE A 402 2.43 27.56 2.14
C ILE A 402 1.02 27.38 1.61
N GLU A 403 0.23 28.44 1.69
CA GLU A 403 -1.10 28.51 1.09
C GLU A 403 -1.01 29.15 -0.30
N MET A 404 -1.48 28.46 -1.32
CA MET A 404 -1.49 28.94 -2.69
C MET A 404 -2.90 29.35 -3.11
N ARG A 405 -3.07 30.61 -3.50
CA ARG A 405 -4.34 31.13 -4.01
C ARG A 405 -4.10 31.98 -5.26
N ILE A 406 -5.06 31.94 -6.20
CA ILE A 406 -5.08 32.86 -7.30
C ILE A 406 -5.73 34.18 -6.84
N TRP A 407 -5.02 35.28 -7.07
CA TRP A 407 -5.53 36.61 -6.77
C TRP A 407 -6.36 37.14 -7.95
N HIS A 408 -7.68 37.32 -7.73
CA HIS A 408 -8.62 37.83 -8.74
C HIS A 408 -8.86 39.34 -8.66
N GLY A 409 -8.03 40.10 -7.96
CA GLY A 409 -8.16 41.55 -7.75
C GLY A 409 -8.93 41.90 -6.46
N ASP A 410 -8.88 43.20 -6.09
CA ASP A 410 -9.34 43.69 -4.79
C ASP A 410 -10.84 43.52 -4.51
N GLU A 411 -11.69 43.41 -5.53
CA GLU A 411 -13.14 43.20 -5.34
C GLU A 411 -13.52 41.79 -4.86
N TYR A 412 -12.73 40.79 -5.13
CA TYR A 412 -13.01 39.40 -4.72
C TYR A 412 -12.45 39.05 -3.32
N ASN A 413 -11.38 39.73 -2.90
CA ASN A 413 -10.72 39.46 -1.64
C ASN A 413 -11.48 39.96 -0.40
N ASN A 414 -12.34 41.00 -0.55
CA ASN A 414 -13.14 41.50 0.56
C ASN A 414 -14.28 40.58 1.03
N ARG A 415 -14.51 39.44 0.37
CA ARG A 415 -15.46 38.39 0.81
C ARG A 415 -14.84 37.29 1.68
N GLY A 416 -13.54 37.19 1.75
CA GLY A 416 -12.84 36.16 2.52
C GLY A 416 -12.43 36.53 3.94
N GLU A 417 -12.44 37.82 4.30
CA GLU A 417 -12.02 38.31 5.64
C GLU A 417 -13.17 38.41 6.68
N LYS A 418 -14.34 37.88 6.38
CA LYS A 418 -15.52 37.93 7.26
C LYS A 418 -15.97 36.55 7.73
N HIS A 419 -15.06 35.67 8.08
CA HIS A 419 -15.47 34.48 8.86
C HIS A 419 -14.36 34.04 9.81
#